data_c9375bea9826d4fc2d6e331a5ea42c56
#
_entry.id   c9375bea9826d4fc2d6e331a5ea42c56
#
_cell.length_a   1.000
_cell.length_b   1.000
_cell.length_c   1.000
_cell.angle_alpha   90.00
_cell.angle_beta   90.00
_cell.angle_gamma   90.00
#
_symmetry.space_group_name_H-M   'P 1'
#
loop_
_entity.id
_entity.type
_entity.pdbx_description
1 polymer ?
#
loop_
_entity_poly.entity_id
_entity_poly.type
_entity_poly.pdbx_seq_one_letter_code
_entity_poly.pdbx_strand_id
1 'polypeptide(L)'
;MLTEGMFIADRYEIINKIGAGGMSDVYKAKDHVLGRFVAIKVLKSEFSEDINFVTKFHTEAQSAAGLEHPNIVNIYDVGSENGIHYIVMEYIEGITLKTYIEKKGRLSFKEAISIAIQVGRGIEAAHNKNIVHRDIKPQNIMISTEGKVKVTDFGIARAAS
;
A
#
# COMPACT_ATOMS: atom_id res chain seq x y z
N MET A 1 2.00 14.91 -13.58
CA MET A 1 2.09 13.43 -13.68
C MET A 1 3.54 12.99 -13.58
N LEU A 2 3.80 11.97 -12.81
CA LEU A 2 5.16 11.43 -12.65
C LEU A 2 5.50 10.49 -13.79
N THR A 3 6.74 10.59 -14.27
CA THR A 3 7.25 9.74 -15.35
C THR A 3 8.57 9.09 -14.94
N GLU A 4 8.96 8.06 -15.67
CA GLU A 4 10.21 7.35 -15.43
C GLU A 4 11.41 8.31 -15.35
N GLY A 5 12.25 8.10 -14.36
CA GLY A 5 13.45 8.90 -14.13
C GLY A 5 13.26 10.14 -13.28
N MET A 6 12.02 10.55 -13.00
CA MET A 6 11.77 11.68 -12.10
C MET A 6 12.07 11.27 -10.65
N PHE A 7 12.52 12.25 -9.84
CA PHE A 7 12.84 12.02 -8.43
C PHE A 7 11.84 12.71 -7.51
N ILE A 8 11.51 12.04 -6.41
CA ILE A 8 10.79 12.62 -5.28
C ILE A 8 11.77 12.73 -4.12
N ALA A 9 11.80 13.89 -3.46
CA ALA A 9 12.65 14.17 -2.28
C ALA A 9 14.14 13.92 -2.54
N ASP A 10 14.61 14.06 -3.77
CA ASP A 10 15.99 13.78 -4.20
C ASP A 10 16.47 12.39 -3.78
N ARG A 11 15.55 11.49 -3.55
CA ARG A 11 15.83 10.16 -3.01
C ARG A 11 15.20 9.03 -3.79
N TYR A 12 13.94 9.18 -4.19
CA TYR A 12 13.17 8.13 -4.83
C TYR A 12 13.06 8.37 -6.32
N GLU A 13 13.67 7.50 -7.09
CA GLU A 13 13.60 7.57 -8.56
C GLU A 13 12.40 6.75 -9.06
N ILE A 14 11.50 7.37 -9.79
CA ILE A 14 10.33 6.72 -10.35
C ILE A 14 10.76 5.77 -11.47
N ILE A 15 10.36 4.50 -11.35
CA ILE A 15 10.64 3.48 -12.36
C ILE A 15 9.44 3.34 -13.31
N ASN A 16 8.27 2.98 -12.78
CA ASN A 16 7.05 2.84 -13.58
C ASN A 16 5.82 2.85 -12.71
N LYS A 17 4.67 3.13 -13.32
CA LYS A 17 3.39 3.04 -12.64
C LYS A 17 2.97 1.58 -12.54
N ILE A 18 2.58 1.14 -11.35
CA ILE A 18 2.18 -0.24 -11.08
C ILE A 18 0.73 -0.37 -10.62
N GLY A 19 0.06 0.73 -10.33
CA GLY A 19 -1.34 0.71 -9.93
C GLY A 19 -2.03 2.04 -10.18
N ALA A 20 -3.33 1.98 -10.42
CA ALA A 20 -4.15 3.17 -10.61
C ALA A 20 -5.47 2.99 -9.86
N GLY A 21 -5.72 3.86 -8.90
CA GLY A 21 -6.97 3.86 -8.13
C GLY A 21 -7.84 5.06 -8.44
N GLY A 22 -8.89 5.23 -7.67
CA GLY A 22 -9.79 6.38 -7.83
C GLY A 22 -9.16 7.70 -7.47
N MET A 23 -8.42 7.75 -6.37
CA MET A 23 -7.84 8.98 -5.83
C MET A 23 -6.32 9.04 -5.94
N SER A 24 -5.65 7.91 -6.13
CA SER A 24 -4.20 7.85 -6.14
C SER A 24 -3.68 6.86 -7.17
N ASP A 25 -2.44 7.10 -7.60
CA ASP A 25 -1.68 6.18 -8.43
C ASP A 25 -0.54 5.60 -7.59
N VAL A 26 -0.09 4.40 -7.94
CA VAL A 26 1.03 3.77 -7.26
C VAL A 26 2.16 3.54 -8.26
N TYR A 27 3.37 3.90 -7.85
CA TYR A 27 4.58 3.76 -8.66
C TYR A 27 5.59 2.87 -7.96
N LYS A 28 6.30 2.07 -8.77
CA LYS A 28 7.53 1.45 -8.30
C LYS A 28 8.64 2.50 -8.38
N ALA A 29 9.46 2.57 -7.35
CA ALA A 29 10.56 3.52 -7.30
C ALA A 29 11.80 2.89 -6.68
N LYS A 30 12.95 3.49 -6.97
CA LYS A 30 14.23 3.10 -6.37
C LYS A 30 14.59 4.10 -5.29
N ASP A 31 14.78 3.60 -4.07
CA ASP A 31 15.30 4.39 -2.96
C ASP A 31 16.82 4.38 -3.04
N HIS A 32 17.42 5.49 -3.44
CA HIS A 32 18.87 5.61 -3.62
C HIS A 32 19.63 5.77 -2.31
N VAL A 33 18.95 6.04 -1.20
CA VAL A 33 19.59 6.14 0.11
C VAL A 33 19.82 4.75 0.70
N LEU A 34 18.80 3.91 0.68
CA LEU A 34 18.89 2.56 1.25
C LEU A 34 19.13 1.47 0.20
N GLY A 35 19.19 1.83 -1.08
CA GLY A 35 19.49 0.89 -2.14
C GLY A 35 18.44 -0.20 -2.34
N ARG A 36 17.16 0.15 -2.23
CA ARG A 36 16.07 -0.81 -2.36
C ARG A 36 14.93 -0.27 -3.19
N PHE A 37 14.08 -1.16 -3.70
CA PHE A 37 12.83 -0.75 -4.34
C PHE A 37 11.77 -0.45 -3.28
N VAL A 38 10.92 0.51 -3.58
CA VAL A 38 9.77 0.89 -2.75
C VAL A 38 8.56 1.10 -3.67
N ALA A 39 7.38 1.13 -3.08
CA ALA A 39 6.16 1.56 -3.76
C ALA A 39 5.81 2.97 -3.27
N ILE A 40 5.44 3.85 -4.17
CA ILE A 40 5.04 5.21 -3.81
C ILE A 40 3.61 5.45 -4.29
N LYS A 41 2.73 5.71 -3.34
CA LYS A 41 1.35 6.08 -3.60
C LYS A 41 1.28 7.60 -3.68
N VAL A 42 0.75 8.12 -4.77
CA VAL A 42 0.69 9.55 -5.05
C VAL A 42 -0.76 9.98 -5.22
N LEU A 43 -1.17 10.98 -4.46
CA LEU A 43 -2.50 11.56 -4.60
C LEU A 43 -2.62 12.20 -5.99
N LYS A 44 -3.70 11.87 -6.72
CA LYS A 44 -3.90 12.43 -8.07
C LYS A 44 -4.04 13.93 -8.00
N SER A 45 -3.54 14.63 -9.03
CA SER A 45 -3.50 16.09 -9.08
C SER A 45 -4.87 16.75 -8.92
N GLU A 46 -5.93 16.11 -9.40
CA GLU A 46 -7.30 16.63 -9.28
C GLU A 46 -7.78 16.70 -7.82
N PHE A 47 -7.15 15.96 -6.91
CA PHE A 47 -7.46 15.98 -5.46
C PHE A 47 -6.43 16.75 -4.65
N SER A 48 -5.28 17.07 -5.21
CA SER A 48 -4.15 17.65 -4.48
C SER A 48 -4.38 19.09 -4.02
N GLU A 49 -5.36 19.78 -4.57
CA GLU A 49 -5.70 21.15 -4.16
C GLU A 49 -6.83 21.20 -3.13
N ASP A 50 -7.50 20.08 -2.89
CA ASP A 50 -8.58 20.02 -1.89
C ASP A 50 -7.99 19.62 -0.55
N ILE A 51 -8.01 20.56 0.41
CA ILE A 51 -7.42 20.36 1.73
C ILE A 51 -8.04 19.17 2.48
N ASN A 52 -9.29 18.86 2.25
CA ASN A 52 -9.94 17.72 2.91
C ASN A 52 -9.37 16.39 2.43
N PHE A 53 -9.17 16.25 1.13
CA PHE A 53 -8.56 15.04 0.56
C PHE A 53 -7.10 14.91 0.97
N VAL A 54 -6.34 16.00 0.94
CA VAL A 54 -4.93 16.04 1.33
C VAL A 54 -4.78 15.66 2.80
N THR A 55 -5.56 16.28 3.67
CA THR A 55 -5.51 16.00 5.11
C THR A 55 -5.85 14.54 5.39
N LYS A 56 -6.91 14.03 4.77
CA LYS A 56 -7.32 12.63 4.93
C LYS A 56 -6.23 11.68 4.47
N PHE A 57 -5.64 11.96 3.31
CA PHE A 57 -4.56 11.15 2.73
C PHE A 57 -3.39 11.01 3.71
N HIS A 58 -2.90 12.13 4.25
CA HIS A 58 -1.79 12.13 5.19
C HIS A 58 -2.16 11.53 6.55
N THR A 59 -3.34 11.85 7.07
CA THR A 59 -3.78 11.37 8.38
C THR A 59 -3.95 9.86 8.40
N GLU A 60 -4.57 9.29 7.36
CA GLU A 60 -4.75 7.85 7.26
C GLU A 60 -3.41 7.13 7.14
N ALA A 61 -2.49 7.68 6.35
CA ALA A 61 -1.15 7.11 6.21
C ALA A 61 -0.39 7.15 7.53
N GLN A 62 -0.44 8.27 8.25
CA GLN A 62 0.22 8.42 9.55
C GLN A 62 -0.35 7.43 10.58
N SER A 63 -1.65 7.20 10.56
CA SER A 63 -2.30 6.22 11.46
C SER A 63 -1.80 4.81 11.21
N ALA A 64 -1.56 4.45 9.96
CA ALA A 64 -1.10 3.13 9.57
C ALA A 64 0.43 2.97 9.65
N ALA A 65 1.18 4.07 9.70
CA ALA A 65 2.65 4.04 9.66
C ALA A 65 3.28 3.32 10.86
N GLY A 66 2.56 3.19 11.97
CA GLY A 66 3.03 2.46 13.15
C GLY A 66 2.81 0.95 13.09
N LEU A 67 2.18 0.45 12.03
CA LEU A 67 1.92 -0.98 11.90
C LEU A 67 3.13 -1.68 11.28
N GLU A 68 3.77 -2.54 12.05
CA GLU A 68 4.86 -3.39 11.57
C GLU A 68 4.47 -4.84 11.81
N HIS A 69 4.28 -5.59 10.72
CA HIS A 69 3.92 -7.00 10.80
C HIS A 69 4.23 -7.68 9.46
N PRO A 70 4.68 -8.95 9.47
CA PRO A 70 4.97 -9.67 8.22
C PRO A 70 3.79 -9.78 7.26
N ASN A 71 2.57 -9.69 7.74
CA ASN A 71 1.36 -9.81 6.93
C ASN A 71 0.69 -8.46 6.66
N ILE A 72 1.40 -7.36 6.85
CA ILE A 72 0.96 -6.00 6.54
C ILE A 72 2.01 -5.33 5.67
N VAL A 73 1.57 -4.61 4.63
CA VAL A 73 2.47 -3.78 3.82
C VAL A 73 2.88 -2.58 4.68
N ASN A 74 4.17 -2.46 4.97
CA ASN A 74 4.68 -1.41 5.86
C ASN A 74 4.72 -0.07 5.15
N ILE A 75 4.36 1.00 5.87
CA ILE A 75 4.55 2.38 5.41
C ILE A 75 5.88 2.87 5.96
N TYR A 76 6.73 3.39 5.07
CA TYR A 76 8.06 3.86 5.42
C TYR A 76 8.12 5.37 5.64
N ASP A 77 7.38 6.14 4.86
CA ASP A 77 7.45 7.60 4.91
C ASP A 77 6.19 8.22 4.31
N VAL A 78 5.94 9.47 4.68
CA VAL A 78 4.82 10.27 4.17
C VAL A 78 5.35 11.67 3.94
N GLY A 79 5.05 12.25 2.80
CA GLY A 79 5.53 13.60 2.53
C GLY A 79 4.77 14.34 1.45
N SER A 80 5.23 15.55 1.20
CA SER A 80 4.75 16.36 0.08
C SER A 80 5.89 17.18 -0.49
N GLU A 81 5.88 17.38 -1.80
CA GLU A 81 6.90 18.13 -2.51
C GLU A 81 6.28 18.71 -3.78
N ASN A 82 6.40 20.03 -3.96
CA ASN A 82 5.91 20.73 -5.15
C ASN A 82 4.45 20.40 -5.49
N GLY A 83 3.59 20.34 -4.47
CA GLY A 83 2.18 20.02 -4.65
C GLY A 83 1.88 18.53 -4.82
N ILE A 84 2.90 17.70 -4.82
CA ILE A 84 2.74 16.23 -4.90
C ILE A 84 2.71 15.66 -3.49
N HIS A 85 1.62 14.98 -3.15
CA HIS A 85 1.45 14.31 -1.84
C HIS A 85 1.66 12.84 -2.02
N TYR A 86 2.54 12.24 -1.22
CA TYR A 86 2.96 10.85 -1.43
C TYR A 86 3.14 10.06 -0.15
N ILE A 87 3.00 8.76 -0.28
CA ILE A 87 3.25 7.78 0.78
C ILE A 87 4.25 6.77 0.24
N VAL A 88 5.35 6.58 0.95
CA VAL A 88 6.36 5.57 0.59
C VAL A 88 6.09 4.32 1.41
N MET A 89 6.00 3.19 0.74
CA MET A 89 5.68 1.93 1.39
C MET A 89 6.50 0.78 0.83
N GLU A 90 6.42 -0.33 1.50
CA GLU A 90 7.05 -1.57 1.10
C GLU A 90 6.62 -1.96 -0.31
N TYR A 91 7.59 -2.30 -1.17
CA TYR A 91 7.31 -2.83 -2.50
C TYR A 91 7.15 -4.35 -2.40
N ILE A 92 6.03 -4.86 -2.88
CA ILE A 92 5.77 -6.30 -2.91
C ILE A 92 5.89 -6.76 -4.37
N GLU A 93 6.86 -7.61 -4.63
CA GLU A 93 6.97 -8.27 -5.94
C GLU A 93 5.99 -9.43 -5.96
N GLY A 94 4.88 -9.23 -6.66
CA GLY A 94 3.79 -10.18 -6.69
C GLY A 94 2.53 -9.59 -7.29
N ILE A 95 1.40 -10.19 -6.97
CA ILE A 95 0.09 -9.79 -7.50
C ILE A 95 -0.93 -9.67 -6.38
N THR A 96 -2.06 -9.03 -6.67
CA THR A 96 -3.17 -9.00 -5.72
C THR A 96 -3.82 -10.39 -5.63
N LEU A 97 -4.48 -10.64 -4.51
CA LEU A 97 -5.28 -11.86 -4.35
C LEU A 97 -6.37 -11.93 -5.43
N LYS A 98 -6.94 -10.79 -5.80
CA LYS A 98 -7.94 -10.75 -6.88
C LYS A 98 -7.37 -11.31 -8.18
N THR A 99 -6.21 -10.83 -8.60
CA THR A 99 -5.55 -11.31 -9.82
C THR A 99 -5.19 -12.79 -9.71
N TYR A 100 -4.72 -13.21 -8.54
CA TYR A 100 -4.37 -14.61 -8.29
C TYR A 100 -5.57 -15.54 -8.45
N ILE A 101 -6.72 -15.17 -7.88
CA ILE A 101 -7.97 -15.93 -8.00
C ILE A 101 -8.43 -15.99 -9.47
N GLU A 102 -8.36 -14.86 -10.17
CA GLU A 102 -8.75 -14.79 -11.58
C GLU A 102 -7.91 -15.71 -12.46
N LYS A 103 -6.61 -15.79 -12.17
CA LYS A 103 -5.69 -16.67 -12.92
C LYS A 103 -5.91 -18.15 -12.61
N LYS A 104 -6.22 -18.50 -11.36
CA LYS A 104 -6.40 -19.88 -10.95
C LYS A 104 -7.81 -20.41 -11.16
N GLY A 105 -8.79 -19.52 -11.27
CA GLY A 105 -10.20 -19.89 -11.32
C GLY A 105 -10.79 -20.06 -9.93
N ARG A 106 -10.17 -20.84 -9.07
CA ARG A 106 -10.54 -20.93 -7.65
C ARG A 106 -9.36 -21.49 -6.86
N LEU A 107 -9.39 -21.27 -5.56
CA LEU A 107 -8.35 -21.72 -4.65
C LEU A 107 -8.68 -23.11 -4.10
N SER A 108 -7.64 -23.91 -3.84
CA SER A 108 -7.81 -25.13 -3.06
C SER A 108 -8.11 -24.76 -1.62
N PHE A 109 -8.66 -25.71 -0.84
CA PHE A 109 -8.89 -25.49 0.59
C PHE A 109 -7.59 -25.13 1.31
N LYS A 110 -6.50 -25.80 0.98
CA LYS A 110 -5.20 -25.57 1.61
C LYS A 110 -4.71 -24.16 1.36
N GLU A 111 -4.80 -23.69 0.13
CA GLU A 111 -4.42 -22.31 -0.22
C GLU A 111 -5.31 -21.29 0.47
N ALA A 112 -6.62 -21.51 0.41
CA ALA A 112 -7.58 -20.58 1.02
C ALA A 112 -7.36 -20.44 2.53
N ILE A 113 -7.11 -21.54 3.22
CA ILE A 113 -6.83 -21.53 4.65
C ILE A 113 -5.52 -20.81 4.96
N SER A 114 -4.47 -21.08 4.21
CA SER A 114 -3.18 -20.41 4.39
C SER A 114 -3.30 -18.90 4.21
N ILE A 115 -3.98 -18.46 3.16
CA ILE A 115 -4.21 -17.04 2.91
C ILE A 115 -5.04 -16.41 4.03
N ALA A 116 -6.12 -17.07 4.43
CA ALA A 116 -7.00 -16.58 5.49
C ALA A 116 -6.27 -16.42 6.83
N ILE A 117 -5.40 -17.36 7.18
CA ILE A 117 -4.60 -17.29 8.41
C ILE A 117 -3.67 -16.07 8.36
N GLN A 118 -2.97 -15.88 7.25
CA GLN A 118 -2.04 -14.76 7.11
C GLN A 118 -2.76 -13.42 7.14
N VAL A 119 -3.88 -13.29 6.44
CA VAL A 119 -4.72 -12.09 6.49
C VAL A 119 -5.20 -11.83 7.91
N GLY A 120 -5.70 -12.86 8.59
CA GLY A 120 -6.15 -12.76 9.97
C GLY A 120 -5.08 -12.27 10.92
N ARG A 121 -3.85 -12.74 10.76
CA ARG A 121 -2.71 -12.28 11.58
C ARG A 121 -2.41 -10.80 11.36
N GLY A 122 -2.45 -10.35 10.11
CA GLY A 122 -2.27 -8.94 9.80
C GLY A 122 -3.37 -8.07 10.39
N ILE A 123 -4.62 -8.49 10.26
CA ILE A 123 -5.78 -7.79 10.82
C ILE A 123 -5.69 -7.73 12.34
N GLU A 124 -5.31 -8.83 12.99
CA GLU A 124 -5.14 -8.88 14.44
C GLU A 124 -4.09 -7.88 14.90
N ALA A 125 -2.95 -7.80 14.21
CA ALA A 125 -1.90 -6.84 14.53
C ALA A 125 -2.42 -5.40 14.45
N ALA A 126 -3.24 -5.09 13.46
CA ALA A 126 -3.84 -3.76 13.33
C ALA A 126 -4.84 -3.50 14.46
N HIS A 127 -5.69 -4.47 14.77
CA HIS A 127 -6.67 -4.35 15.86
C HIS A 127 -5.99 -4.14 17.23
N ASN A 128 -4.85 -4.76 17.44
CA ASN A 128 -4.08 -4.57 18.68
C ASN A 128 -3.53 -3.14 18.81
N LYS A 129 -3.50 -2.39 17.72
CA LYS A 129 -3.13 -0.96 17.69
C LYS A 129 -4.36 -0.06 17.55
N ASN A 130 -5.55 -0.60 17.73
CA ASN A 130 -6.82 0.12 17.61
C ASN A 130 -7.08 0.67 16.20
N ILE A 131 -6.57 -0.03 15.18
CA ILE A 131 -6.79 0.33 13.78
C ILE A 131 -7.68 -0.71 13.13
N VAL A 132 -8.80 -0.27 12.55
CA VAL A 132 -9.74 -1.12 11.83
C VAL A 132 -9.61 -0.80 10.34
N HIS A 133 -9.36 -1.81 9.52
CA HIS A 133 -9.12 -1.62 8.09
C HIS A 133 -10.34 -1.05 7.35
N ARG A 134 -11.50 -1.66 7.53
CA ARG A 134 -12.80 -1.29 6.95
C ARG A 134 -12.98 -1.53 5.46
N ASP A 135 -11.97 -2.07 4.78
CA ASP A 135 -12.09 -2.37 3.34
C ASP A 135 -11.28 -3.60 2.95
N ILE A 136 -11.40 -4.66 3.73
CA ILE A 136 -10.75 -5.94 3.43
C ILE A 136 -11.43 -6.56 2.22
N LYS A 137 -10.68 -6.75 1.17
CA LYS A 137 -11.15 -7.36 -0.08
C LYS A 137 -9.94 -7.87 -0.88
N PRO A 138 -10.14 -8.76 -1.86
CA PRO A 138 -9.01 -9.33 -2.61
C PRO A 138 -8.10 -8.31 -3.30
N GLN A 139 -8.61 -7.13 -3.66
CA GLN A 139 -7.80 -6.07 -4.25
C GLN A 139 -6.80 -5.48 -3.25
N ASN A 140 -7.10 -5.58 -1.95
CA ASN A 140 -6.27 -5.01 -0.88
C ASN A 140 -5.43 -6.08 -0.18
N ILE A 141 -5.22 -7.21 -0.83
CA ILE A 141 -4.36 -8.28 -0.32
C ILE A 141 -3.36 -8.60 -1.41
N MET A 142 -2.07 -8.57 -1.06
CA MET A 142 -0.98 -8.88 -1.97
C MET A 142 -0.42 -10.26 -1.66
N ILE A 143 -0.07 -11.00 -2.72
CA ILE A 143 0.64 -12.26 -2.59
C ILE A 143 1.99 -12.10 -3.30
N SER A 144 3.08 -12.27 -2.55
CA SER A 144 4.41 -12.16 -3.11
C SER A 144 4.76 -13.40 -3.94
N THR A 145 5.79 -13.28 -4.76
CA THR A 145 6.32 -14.40 -5.53
C THR A 145 6.82 -15.55 -4.63
N GLU A 146 7.08 -15.27 -3.35
CA GLU A 146 7.49 -16.26 -2.36
C GLU A 146 6.31 -16.83 -1.56
N GLY A 147 5.08 -16.46 -1.90
CA GLY A 147 3.88 -16.95 -1.23
C GLY A 147 3.52 -16.22 0.05
N LYS A 148 4.16 -15.10 0.36
CA LYS A 148 3.78 -14.28 1.52
C LYS A 148 2.55 -13.45 1.20
N VAL A 149 1.62 -13.44 2.15
CA VAL A 149 0.37 -12.68 2.03
C VAL A 149 0.45 -11.44 2.89
N LYS A 150 0.14 -10.28 2.32
CA LYS A 150 0.21 -9.00 3.02
C LYS A 150 -1.04 -8.18 2.74
N VAL A 151 -1.62 -7.63 3.81
CA VAL A 151 -2.76 -6.71 3.71
C VAL A 151 -2.23 -5.31 3.42
N THR A 152 -2.84 -4.64 2.47
CA THR A 152 -2.45 -3.28 2.08
C THR A 152 -3.65 -2.33 2.19
N ASP A 153 -3.40 -1.06 1.91
CA ASP A 153 -4.41 0.01 1.92
C ASP A 153 -5.07 0.26 3.28
N PHE A 154 -4.30 0.06 4.35
CA PHE A 154 -4.69 0.59 5.65
C PHE A 154 -4.81 2.12 5.65
N GLY A 155 -4.34 2.78 4.57
CA GLY A 155 -4.47 4.23 4.40
C GLY A 155 -5.90 4.73 4.33
N ILE A 156 -6.88 3.86 4.03
CA ILE A 156 -8.30 4.23 4.08
C ILE A 156 -8.94 3.79 5.39
N ALA A 157 -8.21 3.10 6.26
CA ALA A 157 -8.68 2.69 7.57
C ALA A 157 -8.92 3.89 8.47
N ARG A 158 -9.78 3.72 9.44
CA ARG A 158 -10.03 4.75 10.45
C ARG A 158 -9.69 4.18 11.81
N ALA A 159 -9.21 5.04 12.70
CA ALA A 159 -9.01 4.66 14.08
C ALA A 159 -10.36 4.26 14.69
N ALA A 160 -10.38 3.23 15.51
CA ALA A 160 -11.56 2.85 16.25
C ALA A 160 -11.88 3.94 17.26
N SER A 161 -13.10 4.39 17.28
CA SER A 161 -13.55 5.42 18.22
C SER A 161 -14.30 4.81 19.37
#